data_fe808a96da404d69b7eee0bb048fe4d1
#
_entry.id   fe808a96da404d69b7eee0bb048fe4d1
#
_cell.length_a   1.000
_cell.length_b   1.000
_cell.length_c   1.000
_cell.angle_alpha   90.00
_cell.angle_beta   90.00
_cell.angle_gamma   90.00
#
_symmetry.space_group_name_H-M   'P 1'
#
loop_
_entity.id
_entity.type
_entity.pdbx_description
1 polymer ?
#
loop_
_entity_poly.entity_id
_entity_poly.type
_entity_poly.pdbx_seq_one_letter_code
_entity_poly.pdbx_strand_id
1 'polypeptide(L)'
;MAEIRWDMKRGTSVYHQVSDARIKHWIKTGKIKAGEVVVWHINLSGWRKPEELEELKPFFKLYKRAQFGKSERRKSGRRTSPGRKQIKSILLIDDEKELCSLLGDSLSSRGFQMEFAHTKREALKRLNRRLPDLVLLDLRLPDGDGMVLLYVIREMTPAPTVIITTAFGSEETRNEAKKLGAYDFLDKPYNEEDVIRKIREMRIKGAKPGESEVKTIG
;
A
#
# COMPACT_ATOMS: atom_id res chain seq x y z
N MET A 1 -4.55 -7.58 18.90
CA MET A 1 -5.51 -6.46 19.12
C MET A 1 -6.84 -6.87 18.50
N ALA A 2 -7.96 -6.60 19.14
CA ALA A 2 -9.26 -6.94 18.59
C ALA A 2 -9.50 -6.16 17.28
N GLU A 3 -10.02 -6.84 16.26
CA GLU A 3 -10.39 -6.24 14.97
C GLU A 3 -11.48 -5.18 15.21
N ILE A 4 -11.27 -3.96 14.73
CA ILE A 4 -12.27 -2.89 14.83
C ILE A 4 -13.49 -3.30 14.01
N ARG A 5 -14.66 -3.33 14.67
CA ARG A 5 -15.97 -3.54 14.06
C ARG A 5 -16.74 -2.23 14.08
N TRP A 6 -17.32 -1.88 12.96
CA TRP A 6 -18.04 -0.64 12.77
C TRP A 6 -19.54 -0.86 12.68
N ASP A 7 -20.29 -0.03 13.34
CA ASP A 7 -21.69 0.18 13.02
C ASP A 7 -21.80 1.37 12.07
N MET A 8 -22.65 1.29 11.07
CA MET A 8 -22.81 2.32 10.05
C MET A 8 -24.29 2.62 9.82
N LYS A 9 -24.62 3.90 9.72
CA LYS A 9 -25.94 4.38 9.35
C LYS A 9 -25.90 5.06 7.99
N ARG A 10 -26.85 4.71 7.11
CA ARG A 10 -27.11 5.38 5.83
C ARG A 10 -28.61 5.66 5.74
N GLY A 11 -29.04 6.91 5.91
CA GLY A 11 -30.44 7.27 6.05
C GLY A 11 -31.09 6.50 7.22
N THR A 12 -32.14 5.76 6.94
CA THR A 12 -32.86 4.92 7.93
C THR A 12 -32.22 3.55 8.14
N SER A 13 -31.30 3.11 7.26
CA SER A 13 -30.68 1.80 7.34
C SER A 13 -29.49 1.78 8.29
N VAL A 14 -29.41 0.77 9.14
CA VAL A 14 -28.31 0.54 10.06
C VAL A 14 -27.63 -0.78 9.70
N TYR A 15 -26.32 -0.76 9.59
CA TYR A 15 -25.47 -1.92 9.34
C TYR A 15 -24.61 -2.14 10.57
N HIS A 16 -24.69 -3.32 11.17
CA HIS A 16 -23.94 -3.67 12.38
C HIS A 16 -22.72 -4.51 12.05
N GLN A 17 -21.68 -4.38 12.88
CA GLN A 17 -20.48 -5.23 12.86
C GLN A 17 -19.77 -5.31 11.49
N VAL A 18 -19.78 -4.21 10.73
CA VAL A 18 -19.03 -4.10 9.47
C VAL A 18 -17.53 -4.13 9.77
N SER A 19 -16.78 -5.02 9.13
CA SER A 19 -15.34 -5.11 9.33
C SER A 19 -14.64 -3.82 8.84
N ASP A 20 -13.53 -3.47 9.48
CA ASP A 20 -12.72 -2.31 9.14
C ASP A 20 -12.27 -2.35 7.66
N ALA A 21 -11.82 -3.50 7.18
CA ALA A 21 -11.46 -3.70 5.79
C ALA A 21 -12.63 -3.43 4.83
N ARG A 22 -13.84 -3.84 5.19
CA ARG A 22 -15.03 -3.68 4.35
C ARG A 22 -15.48 -2.22 4.24
N ILE A 23 -15.45 -1.48 5.34
CA ILE A 23 -15.80 -0.05 5.32
C ILE A 23 -14.78 0.75 4.49
N LYS A 24 -13.50 0.47 4.68
CA LYS A 24 -12.40 1.05 3.90
C LYS A 24 -12.53 0.76 2.40
N HIS A 25 -12.88 -0.47 2.05
CA HIS A 25 -13.16 -0.86 0.66
C HIS A 25 -14.34 -0.07 0.07
N TRP A 26 -15.44 0.08 0.80
CA TRP A 26 -16.60 0.83 0.32
C TRP A 26 -16.34 2.31 0.10
N ILE A 27 -15.54 2.93 0.96
CA ILE A 27 -15.11 4.33 0.78
C ILE A 27 -14.28 4.47 -0.50
N LYS A 28 -13.31 3.59 -0.72
CA LYS A 28 -12.43 3.64 -1.89
C LYS A 28 -13.13 3.43 -3.22
N THR A 29 -14.06 2.49 -3.24
CA THR A 29 -14.83 2.17 -4.45
C THR A 29 -15.94 3.19 -4.73
N GLY A 30 -16.08 4.20 -3.85
CA GLY A 30 -17.13 5.22 -3.97
C GLY A 30 -18.53 4.69 -3.64
N LYS A 31 -18.64 3.49 -3.07
CA LYS A 31 -19.90 2.99 -2.51
C LYS A 31 -20.33 3.81 -1.28
N ILE A 32 -19.38 4.40 -0.59
CA ILE A 32 -19.59 5.39 0.47
C ILE A 32 -18.88 6.66 0.08
N LYS A 33 -19.64 7.74 -0.10
CA LYS A 33 -19.11 9.09 -0.34
C LYS A 33 -19.16 9.90 0.94
N ALA A 34 -18.37 10.98 1.00
CA ALA A 34 -18.38 11.89 2.13
C ALA A 34 -19.79 12.47 2.35
N GLY A 35 -20.23 12.49 3.61
CA GLY A 35 -21.55 12.97 4.01
C GLY A 35 -22.73 12.00 3.85
N GLU A 36 -22.50 10.80 3.24
CA GLU A 36 -23.60 9.83 3.01
C GLU A 36 -23.92 8.94 4.19
N VAL A 37 -22.94 8.75 5.08
CA VAL A 37 -23.06 7.83 6.23
C VAL A 37 -22.45 8.42 7.48
N VAL A 38 -22.88 7.90 8.62
CA VAL A 38 -22.18 8.04 9.89
C VAL A 38 -21.78 6.68 10.41
N VAL A 39 -20.64 6.60 11.11
CA VAL A 39 -20.07 5.37 11.64
C VAL A 39 -19.83 5.48 13.14
N TRP A 40 -19.84 4.35 13.80
CA TRP A 40 -19.55 4.23 15.21
C TRP A 40 -18.76 2.94 15.48
N HIS A 41 -17.89 2.95 16.47
CA HIS A 41 -17.30 1.78 17.11
C HIS A 41 -17.05 2.05 18.58
N ILE A 42 -16.76 1.01 19.35
CA ILE A 42 -16.75 1.05 20.82
C ILE A 42 -15.84 2.13 21.45
N ASN A 43 -14.79 2.56 20.73
CA ASN A 43 -13.86 3.59 21.23
C ASN A 43 -14.26 5.02 20.78
N LEU A 44 -15.41 5.20 20.12
CA LEU A 44 -15.90 6.53 19.71
C LEU A 44 -16.98 7.02 20.71
N SER A 45 -16.91 8.28 21.09
CA SER A 45 -17.89 8.94 21.96
C SER A 45 -19.26 9.17 21.31
N GLY A 46 -19.47 8.68 20.09
CA GLY A 46 -20.75 8.82 19.37
C GLY A 46 -20.57 8.58 17.86
N TRP A 47 -21.68 8.73 17.13
CA TRP A 47 -21.68 8.62 15.67
C TRP A 47 -20.87 9.74 15.03
N ARG A 48 -19.96 9.40 14.14
CA ARG A 48 -19.06 10.32 13.44
C ARG A 48 -19.13 10.13 11.93
N LYS A 49 -18.84 11.17 11.19
CA LYS A 49 -18.65 11.04 9.75
C LYS A 49 -17.31 10.38 9.47
N PRO A 50 -17.26 9.34 8.62
CA PRO A 50 -16.02 8.60 8.38
C PRO A 50 -14.91 9.46 7.77
N GLU A 51 -15.23 10.53 7.04
CA GLU A 51 -14.26 11.49 6.49
C GLU A 51 -13.58 12.37 7.56
N GLU A 52 -14.12 12.42 8.77
CA GLU A 52 -13.55 13.16 9.92
C GLU A 52 -12.60 12.29 10.75
N LEU A 53 -12.69 10.95 10.62
CA LEU A 53 -11.87 10.01 11.37
C LEU A 53 -10.50 9.81 10.71
N GLU A 54 -9.43 9.96 11.49
CA GLU A 54 -8.06 9.80 10.98
C GLU A 54 -7.82 8.40 10.38
N GLU A 55 -8.53 7.38 10.84
CA GLU A 55 -8.44 6.00 10.36
C GLU A 55 -9.10 5.80 8.99
N LEU A 56 -10.13 6.59 8.64
CA LEU A 56 -10.92 6.44 7.42
C LEU A 56 -10.71 7.58 6.41
N LYS A 57 -10.33 8.77 6.88
CA LYS A 57 -10.09 9.97 6.07
C LYS A 57 -9.13 9.80 4.89
N PRO A 58 -8.01 9.03 5.00
CA PRO A 58 -7.11 8.81 3.87
C PRO A 58 -7.80 8.15 2.68
N PHE A 59 -8.80 7.30 2.93
CA PHE A 59 -9.50 6.55 1.88
C PHE A 59 -10.41 7.43 1.02
N PHE A 60 -10.98 8.49 1.59
CA PHE A 60 -11.73 9.51 0.84
C PHE A 60 -10.83 10.36 -0.05
N LYS A 61 -9.62 10.70 0.41
CA LYS A 61 -8.63 11.42 -0.40
C LYS A 61 -8.19 10.60 -1.61
N LEU A 62 -7.98 9.30 -1.42
CA LEU A 62 -7.61 8.36 -2.48
C LEU A 62 -8.72 8.26 -3.54
N TYR A 63 -9.98 8.17 -3.15
CA TYR A 63 -11.12 8.16 -4.06
C TYR A 63 -11.16 9.43 -4.92
N LYS A 64 -11.06 10.61 -4.32
CA LYS A 64 -11.03 11.88 -5.06
C LYS A 64 -9.89 11.92 -6.07
N ARG A 65 -8.68 11.50 -5.68
CA ARG A 65 -7.49 11.51 -6.55
C ARG A 65 -7.64 10.55 -7.75
N ALA A 66 -8.25 9.39 -7.55
CA ALA A 66 -8.53 8.43 -8.62
C ALA A 66 -9.55 8.97 -9.65
N GLN A 67 -10.49 9.81 -9.24
CA GLN A 67 -11.44 10.47 -10.12
C GLN A 67 -10.81 11.61 -10.93
N PHE A 68 -10.00 12.47 -10.28
CA PHE A 68 -9.35 13.61 -10.94
C PHE A 68 -8.20 13.19 -11.87
N GLY A 69 -7.47 12.12 -11.57
CA GLY A 69 -6.38 11.61 -12.41
C GLY A 69 -6.84 11.07 -13.77
N LYS A 70 -8.13 10.79 -13.95
CA LYS A 70 -8.70 10.37 -15.24
C LYS A 70 -8.96 11.51 -16.22
N SER A 71 -9.13 12.76 -15.74
CA SER A 71 -9.49 13.89 -16.61
C SER A 71 -8.30 14.61 -17.25
N GLU A 72 -7.11 14.57 -16.65
CA GLU A 72 -5.94 15.28 -17.17
C GLU A 72 -5.09 14.49 -18.20
N ARG A 73 -5.35 13.19 -18.40
CA ARG A 73 -4.59 12.34 -19.33
C ARG A 73 -4.97 12.45 -20.81
N ARG A 74 -5.84 13.38 -21.21
CA ARG A 74 -6.28 13.50 -22.63
C ARG A 74 -5.49 14.49 -23.48
N LYS A 75 -4.46 15.20 -22.97
CA LYS A 75 -3.69 16.17 -23.76
C LYS A 75 -2.18 16.10 -23.51
N SER A 76 -1.54 14.99 -23.79
CA SER A 76 -0.15 15.00 -24.24
C SER A 76 0.14 13.70 -24.98
N GLY A 77 -0.10 13.73 -26.26
CA GLY A 77 0.29 12.68 -27.18
C GLY A 77 1.82 12.65 -27.31
N ARG A 78 2.45 11.75 -26.60
CA ARG A 78 3.72 11.17 -27.01
C ARG A 78 3.65 9.69 -26.68
N ARG A 79 3.29 8.89 -27.69
CA ARG A 79 3.46 7.42 -27.67
C ARG A 79 4.95 7.15 -27.56
N THR A 80 5.44 7.01 -26.34
CA THR A 80 6.68 6.31 -26.10
C THR A 80 6.31 4.85 -25.89
N SER A 81 6.95 3.96 -26.64
CA SER A 81 6.93 2.52 -26.48
C SER A 81 6.96 2.15 -24.99
N PRO A 82 6.39 1.02 -24.52
CA PRO A 82 6.48 0.62 -23.14
C PRO A 82 7.94 0.30 -22.79
N GLY A 83 8.74 1.35 -22.60
CA GLY A 83 10.10 1.26 -22.12
C GLY A 83 10.03 0.69 -20.70
N ARG A 84 10.83 -0.32 -20.43
CA ARG A 84 11.06 -0.93 -19.13
C ARG A 84 11.19 0.19 -18.08
N LYS A 85 10.25 0.28 -17.15
CA LYS A 85 10.28 1.28 -16.07
C LYS A 85 11.51 1.02 -15.21
N GLN A 86 12.47 1.94 -15.25
CA GLN A 86 13.67 1.86 -14.44
C GLN A 86 13.31 2.28 -13.02
N ILE A 87 13.58 1.41 -12.02
CA ILE A 87 13.47 1.77 -10.61
C ILE A 87 14.58 2.77 -10.29
N LYS A 88 14.21 3.95 -9.83
CA LYS A 88 15.11 5.03 -9.43
C LYS A 88 14.87 5.49 -8.00
N SER A 89 13.62 5.48 -7.56
CA SER A 89 13.21 5.93 -6.24
C SER A 89 12.62 4.78 -5.42
N ILE A 90 13.09 4.65 -4.19
CA ILE A 90 12.71 3.59 -3.25
C ILE A 90 12.24 4.23 -1.95
N LEU A 91 11.07 3.82 -1.47
CA LEU A 91 10.60 4.13 -0.12
C LEU A 91 10.74 2.86 0.72
N LEU A 92 11.59 2.91 1.74
CA LEU A 92 11.73 1.85 2.75
C LEU A 92 10.85 2.20 3.95
N ILE A 93 9.95 1.29 4.30
CA ILE A 93 8.99 1.44 5.39
C ILE A 93 9.28 0.33 6.41
N ASP A 94 9.97 0.72 7.48
CA ASP A 94 10.45 -0.20 8.50
C ASP A 94 10.73 0.60 9.78
N ASP A 95 10.39 0.09 10.95
CA ASP A 95 10.61 0.77 12.23
C ASP A 95 12.06 0.63 12.75
N GLU A 96 12.85 -0.29 12.19
CA GLU A 96 14.26 -0.49 12.49
C GLU A 96 15.12 0.60 11.83
N LYS A 97 15.36 1.69 12.54
CA LYS A 97 16.07 2.89 12.00
C LYS A 97 17.51 2.60 11.57
N GLU A 98 18.21 1.75 12.31
CA GLU A 98 19.58 1.35 11.98
C GLU A 98 19.63 0.58 10.66
N LEU A 99 18.72 -0.38 10.45
CA LEU A 99 18.58 -1.11 9.19
C LEU A 99 18.29 -0.13 8.05
N CYS A 100 17.35 0.80 8.25
CA CYS A 100 17.01 1.83 7.27
C CYS A 100 18.22 2.68 6.86
N SER A 101 19.04 3.10 7.83
CA SER A 101 20.23 3.92 7.57
C SER A 101 21.26 3.16 6.76
N LEU A 102 21.66 1.97 7.22
CA LEU A 102 22.68 1.14 6.57
C LEU A 102 22.28 0.78 5.12
N LEU A 103 21.07 0.30 4.95
CA LEU A 103 20.56 -0.06 3.62
C LEU A 103 20.39 1.15 2.72
N GLY A 104 19.98 2.27 3.31
CA GLY A 104 19.80 3.53 2.61
C GLY A 104 21.10 4.11 2.07
N ASP A 105 22.15 4.14 2.86
CA ASP A 105 23.48 4.61 2.45
C ASP A 105 24.03 3.74 1.31
N SER A 106 23.89 2.43 1.46
CA SER A 106 24.36 1.46 0.49
C SER A 106 23.61 1.56 -0.86
N LEU A 107 22.29 1.64 -0.85
CA LEU A 107 21.50 1.80 -2.06
C LEU A 107 21.66 3.20 -2.68
N SER A 108 21.83 4.25 -1.86
CA SER A 108 22.08 5.60 -2.35
C SER A 108 23.42 5.70 -3.09
N SER A 109 24.47 5.03 -2.60
CA SER A 109 25.77 4.97 -3.27
C SER A 109 25.69 4.31 -4.65
N ARG A 110 24.68 3.48 -4.90
CA ARG A 110 24.38 2.84 -6.19
C ARG A 110 23.42 3.64 -7.08
N GLY A 111 23.08 4.87 -6.67
CA GLY A 111 22.31 5.83 -7.44
C GLY A 111 20.79 5.74 -7.25
N PHE A 112 20.29 5.03 -6.24
CA PHE A 112 18.87 5.05 -5.90
C PHE A 112 18.54 6.27 -5.03
N GLN A 113 17.38 6.87 -5.28
CA GLN A 113 16.82 7.91 -4.41
C GLN A 113 16.07 7.24 -3.27
N MET A 114 16.61 7.33 -2.05
CA MET A 114 16.02 6.68 -0.89
C MET A 114 15.14 7.64 -0.09
N GLU A 115 13.98 7.17 0.32
CA GLU A 115 13.14 7.78 1.35
C GLU A 115 12.80 6.72 2.40
N PHE A 116 12.59 7.16 3.66
CA PHE A 116 12.30 6.28 4.78
C PHE A 116 11.02 6.67 5.49
N ALA A 117 10.30 5.70 6.02
CA ALA A 117 9.19 5.93 6.92
C ALA A 117 9.22 4.84 8.02
N HIS A 118 9.08 5.24 9.27
CA HIS A 118 9.17 4.34 10.42
C HIS A 118 7.79 4.00 11.00
N THR A 119 6.75 4.54 10.40
CA THR A 119 5.36 4.33 10.79
C THR A 119 4.48 4.32 9.55
N LYS A 120 3.33 3.67 9.64
CA LYS A 120 2.29 3.71 8.60
C LYS A 120 1.86 5.15 8.28
N ARG A 121 1.73 6.00 9.32
CA ARG A 121 1.37 7.41 9.17
C ARG A 121 2.41 8.19 8.37
N GLU A 122 3.69 8.00 8.66
CA GLU A 122 4.78 8.62 7.90
C GLU A 122 4.80 8.14 6.46
N ALA A 123 4.65 6.83 6.24
CA ALA A 123 4.58 6.25 4.92
C ALA A 123 3.46 6.87 4.08
N LEU A 124 2.25 6.96 4.63
CA LEU A 124 1.12 7.60 3.95
C LEU A 124 1.39 9.08 3.62
N LYS A 125 2.05 9.82 4.52
CA LYS A 125 2.42 11.22 4.29
C LYS A 125 3.40 11.35 3.11
N ARG A 126 4.41 10.47 3.01
CA ARG A 126 5.38 10.46 1.91
C ARG A 126 4.75 10.05 0.60
N LEU A 127 4.00 8.96 0.58
CA LEU A 127 3.27 8.46 -0.59
C LEU A 127 2.30 9.50 -1.16
N ASN A 128 1.66 10.29 -0.30
CA ASN A 128 0.79 11.39 -0.74
C ASN A 128 1.57 12.56 -1.36
N ARG A 129 2.81 12.77 -0.98
CA ARG A 129 3.68 13.82 -1.53
C ARG A 129 4.27 13.41 -2.88
N ARG A 130 4.84 12.22 -2.95
CA ARG A 130 5.47 11.68 -4.15
C ARG A 130 5.38 10.15 -4.13
N LEU A 131 5.01 9.56 -5.25
CA LEU A 131 4.99 8.10 -5.39
C LEU A 131 6.39 7.61 -5.80
N PRO A 132 6.99 6.66 -5.05
CA PRO A 132 8.22 6.01 -5.44
C PRO A 132 7.99 5.00 -6.57
N ASP A 133 9.08 4.51 -7.17
CA ASP A 133 9.01 3.40 -8.12
C ASP A 133 8.85 2.06 -7.41
N LEU A 134 9.50 1.92 -6.26
CA LEU A 134 9.51 0.72 -5.41
C LEU A 134 9.24 1.08 -3.95
N VAL A 135 8.45 0.27 -3.30
CA VAL A 135 8.26 0.28 -1.84
C VAL A 135 8.80 -1.03 -1.27
N LEU A 136 9.69 -0.94 -0.30
CA LEU A 136 10.04 -2.05 0.60
C LEU A 136 9.21 -1.86 1.86
N LEU A 137 8.36 -2.82 2.19
CA LEU A 137 7.35 -2.67 3.24
C LEU A 137 7.46 -3.77 4.29
N ASP A 138 7.80 -3.38 5.52
CA ASP A 138 7.61 -4.26 6.67
C ASP A 138 6.12 -4.36 7.01
N LEU A 139 5.69 -5.58 7.31
CA LEU A 139 4.32 -5.85 7.76
C LEU A 139 4.09 -5.46 9.22
N ARG A 140 5.14 -5.42 10.03
CA ARG A 140 5.05 -5.05 11.45
C ARG A 140 5.47 -3.60 11.64
N LEU A 141 4.50 -2.73 11.79
CA LEU A 141 4.73 -1.32 12.05
C LEU A 141 4.15 -0.94 13.43
N PRO A 142 4.77 -0.01 14.16
CA PRO A 142 4.36 0.32 15.53
C PRO A 142 2.95 0.94 15.61
N ASP A 143 2.47 1.54 14.53
CA ASP A 143 1.17 2.20 14.45
C ASP A 143 0.15 1.43 13.61
N GLY A 144 0.40 0.15 13.31
CA GLY A 144 -0.58 -0.74 12.70
C GLY A 144 -0.03 -1.73 11.68
N ASP A 145 -0.94 -2.51 11.12
CA ASP A 145 -0.66 -3.59 10.20
C ASP A 145 -0.20 -3.07 8.82
N GLY A 146 0.96 -3.54 8.34
CA GLY A 146 1.49 -3.26 7.03
C GLY A 146 0.65 -3.82 5.88
N MET A 147 -0.14 -4.89 6.10
CA MET A 147 -1.09 -5.40 5.09
C MET A 147 -2.13 -4.35 4.71
N VAL A 148 -2.59 -3.56 5.67
CA VAL A 148 -3.48 -2.43 5.40
C VAL A 148 -2.79 -1.38 4.54
N LEU A 149 -1.50 -1.12 4.80
CA LEU A 149 -0.73 -0.17 4.00
C LEU A 149 -0.47 -0.69 2.58
N LEU A 150 -0.13 -1.98 2.43
CA LEU A 150 -0.03 -2.64 1.13
C LEU A 150 -1.30 -2.43 0.31
N TYR A 151 -2.44 -2.71 0.90
CA TYR A 151 -3.73 -2.50 0.25
C TYR A 151 -3.90 -1.04 -0.19
N VAL A 152 -3.56 -0.06 0.66
CA VAL A 152 -3.64 1.37 0.31
C VAL A 152 -2.72 1.73 -0.85
N ILE A 153 -1.49 1.22 -0.86
CA ILE A 153 -0.52 1.48 -1.91
C ILE A 153 -0.99 0.92 -3.25
N ARG A 154 -1.58 -0.26 -3.25
CA ARG A 154 -2.05 -0.92 -4.49
C ARG A 154 -3.20 -0.19 -5.17
N GLU A 155 -3.97 0.58 -4.42
CA GLU A 155 -5.06 1.42 -4.97
C GLU A 155 -4.57 2.77 -5.52
N MET A 156 -3.30 3.12 -5.37
CA MET A 156 -2.73 4.34 -5.94
C MET A 156 -2.59 4.22 -7.47
N THR A 157 -2.67 5.32 -8.17
CA THR A 157 -2.52 5.33 -9.63
C THR A 157 -1.51 6.42 -10.06
N PRO A 158 -0.37 6.04 -10.65
CA PRO A 158 0.12 4.67 -10.82
C PRO A 158 0.52 4.03 -9.48
N ALA A 159 0.21 2.74 -9.29
CA ALA A 159 0.63 2.04 -8.08
C ALA A 159 2.15 1.79 -8.11
N PRO A 160 2.89 2.09 -7.02
CA PRO A 160 4.26 1.64 -6.86
C PRO A 160 4.36 0.11 -6.87
N THR A 161 5.51 -0.42 -7.26
CA THR A 161 5.82 -1.82 -7.01
C THR A 161 6.06 -2.01 -5.51
N VAL A 162 5.52 -3.07 -4.90
CA VAL A 162 5.71 -3.35 -3.47
C VAL A 162 6.38 -4.69 -3.30
N ILE A 163 7.50 -4.71 -2.59
CA ILE A 163 8.14 -5.91 -2.04
C ILE A 163 7.93 -5.88 -0.53
N ILE A 164 7.42 -6.98 0.01
CA ILE A 164 7.25 -7.14 1.45
C ILE A 164 8.57 -7.58 2.07
N THR A 165 8.95 -6.93 3.16
CA THR A 165 10.06 -7.37 4.01
C THR A 165 9.49 -7.97 5.30
N THR A 166 9.94 -9.14 5.71
CA THR A 166 9.37 -9.80 6.89
C THR A 166 10.36 -10.73 7.57
N ALA A 167 10.38 -10.71 8.91
CA ALA A 167 11.15 -11.67 9.70
C ALA A 167 10.43 -13.04 9.83
N PHE A 168 9.09 -13.04 9.73
CA PHE A 168 8.25 -14.23 9.95
C PHE A 168 6.97 -14.12 9.10
N GLY A 169 7.10 -14.41 7.81
CA GLY A 169 5.91 -14.54 6.98
C GLY A 169 5.42 -15.97 6.92
N SER A 170 4.31 -16.31 7.59
CA SER A 170 3.65 -17.59 7.34
C SER A 170 3.24 -17.67 5.87
N GLU A 171 3.06 -18.88 5.37
CA GLU A 171 2.60 -19.07 3.99
C GLU A 171 1.25 -18.39 3.73
N GLU A 172 0.37 -18.41 4.73
CA GLU A 172 -0.92 -17.70 4.68
C GLU A 172 -0.73 -16.19 4.49
N THR A 173 0.15 -15.56 5.30
CA THR A 173 0.47 -14.13 5.19
C THR A 173 1.05 -13.80 3.81
N ARG A 174 1.93 -14.65 3.29
CA ARG A 174 2.50 -14.48 1.94
C ARG A 174 1.44 -14.59 0.85
N ASN A 175 0.54 -15.58 0.96
CA ASN A 175 -0.55 -15.78 0.03
C ASN A 175 -1.54 -14.62 0.06
N GLU A 176 -1.86 -14.09 1.24
CA GLU A 176 -2.71 -12.92 1.38
C GLU A 176 -2.06 -11.67 0.78
N ALA A 177 -0.79 -11.39 1.08
CA ALA A 177 -0.07 -10.26 0.50
C ALA A 177 0.03 -10.36 -1.03
N LYS A 178 0.25 -11.56 -1.59
CA LYS A 178 0.21 -11.77 -3.05
C LYS A 178 -1.16 -11.45 -3.64
N LYS A 179 -2.24 -11.92 -3.02
CA LYS A 179 -3.62 -11.61 -3.44
C LYS A 179 -3.90 -10.09 -3.39
N LEU A 180 -3.31 -9.39 -2.44
CA LEU A 180 -3.38 -7.92 -2.35
C LEU A 180 -2.46 -7.23 -3.35
N GLY A 181 -1.63 -7.96 -4.09
CA GLY A 181 -0.80 -7.44 -5.16
C GLY A 181 0.63 -7.08 -4.76
N ALA A 182 1.16 -7.65 -3.67
CA ALA A 182 2.59 -7.62 -3.43
C ALA A 182 3.32 -8.28 -4.61
N TYR A 183 4.38 -7.64 -5.06
CA TYR A 183 5.18 -8.15 -6.17
C TYR A 183 6.02 -9.36 -5.74
N ASP A 184 6.72 -9.24 -4.62
CA ASP A 184 7.62 -10.26 -4.09
C ASP A 184 7.89 -10.06 -2.59
N PHE A 185 8.77 -10.89 -2.03
CA PHE A 185 9.16 -10.92 -0.62
C PHE A 185 10.67 -10.92 -0.46
N LEU A 186 11.13 -10.31 0.63
CA LEU A 186 12.48 -10.41 1.17
C LEU A 186 12.38 -10.85 2.62
N ASP A 187 13.02 -11.94 2.95
CA ASP A 187 13.08 -12.46 4.31
C ASP A 187 14.19 -11.74 5.09
N LYS A 188 13.89 -11.24 6.28
CA LYS A 188 14.86 -10.67 7.21
C LYS A 188 15.69 -11.79 7.87
N PRO A 189 17.02 -11.68 7.98
CA PRO A 189 17.83 -10.53 7.55
C PRO A 189 18.11 -10.53 6.04
N TYR A 190 18.02 -9.36 5.40
CA TYR A 190 18.37 -9.15 4.00
C TYR A 190 19.36 -7.97 3.87
N ASN A 191 20.08 -7.92 2.77
CA ASN A 191 21.05 -6.88 2.47
C ASN A 191 20.75 -6.17 1.15
N GLU A 192 21.58 -5.21 0.77
CA GLU A 192 21.42 -4.43 -0.47
C GLU A 192 21.45 -5.30 -1.73
N GLU A 193 22.27 -6.36 -1.75
CA GLU A 193 22.38 -7.26 -2.89
C GLU A 193 21.09 -8.01 -3.15
N ASP A 194 20.38 -8.38 -2.08
CA ASP A 194 19.06 -9.02 -2.18
C ASP A 194 18.04 -8.07 -2.82
N VAL A 195 18.03 -6.80 -2.41
CA VAL A 195 17.17 -5.76 -3.00
C VAL A 195 17.52 -5.56 -4.47
N ILE A 196 18.82 -5.44 -4.81
CA ILE A 196 19.27 -5.25 -6.19
C ILE A 196 18.92 -6.44 -7.06
N ARG A 197 19.08 -7.67 -6.54
CA ARG A 197 18.67 -8.89 -7.24
C ARG A 197 17.20 -8.83 -7.58
N LYS A 198 16.32 -8.49 -6.63
CA LYS A 198 14.88 -8.33 -6.87
C LYS A 198 14.56 -7.27 -7.92
N ILE A 199 15.25 -6.12 -7.87
CA ILE A 199 15.10 -5.07 -8.89
C ILE A 199 15.52 -5.56 -10.28
N ARG A 200 16.58 -6.35 -10.39
CA ARG A 200 17.02 -6.96 -11.66
C ARG A 200 16.00 -7.96 -12.19
N GLU A 201 15.47 -8.82 -11.33
CA GLU A 201 14.42 -9.80 -11.69
C GLU A 201 13.16 -9.11 -12.22
N MET A 202 12.74 -7.99 -11.62
CA MET A 202 11.63 -7.18 -12.13
C MET A 202 11.87 -6.69 -13.56
N ARG A 203 13.11 -6.31 -13.88
CA ARG A 203 13.48 -5.85 -15.22
C ARG A 203 13.40 -6.96 -16.26
N ILE A 204 13.66 -8.21 -15.89
CA ILE A 204 13.65 -9.36 -16.79
C ILE A 204 12.23 -9.84 -17.05
N LYS A 205 11.37 -9.91 -16.04
CA LYS A 205 10.01 -10.47 -16.14
C LYS A 205 8.96 -9.51 -16.73
N GLY A 206 9.31 -8.24 -17.01
CA GLY A 206 8.36 -7.23 -17.47
C GLY A 206 7.17 -7.14 -16.52
N ALA A 207 7.11 -6.13 -15.69
CA ALA A 207 6.19 -5.99 -14.55
C ALA A 207 4.71 -6.29 -14.88
N LYS A 208 4.31 -7.58 -14.87
CA LYS A 208 2.93 -8.01 -14.73
C LYS A 208 2.76 -8.47 -13.28
N PRO A 209 1.88 -7.85 -12.48
CA PRO A 209 1.54 -8.37 -11.18
C PRO A 209 0.71 -9.65 -11.36
N GLY A 210 1.17 -10.75 -10.78
CA GLY A 210 0.29 -11.85 -10.37
C GLY A 210 0.04 -13.02 -11.31
N GLU A 211 0.88 -13.32 -12.32
CA GLU A 211 0.83 -14.62 -12.99
C GLU A 211 2.01 -15.51 -12.52
N SER A 212 1.81 -16.22 -11.42
CA SER A 212 2.62 -17.40 -11.13
C SER A 212 2.02 -18.57 -11.91
N GLU A 213 2.83 -19.15 -12.81
CA GLU A 213 2.53 -20.41 -13.48
C GLU A 213 2.13 -21.48 -12.45
N VAL A 214 0.89 -21.90 -12.50
CA VAL A 214 0.47 -23.19 -11.96
C VAL A 214 1.09 -24.24 -12.89
N LYS A 215 2.23 -24.81 -12.51
CA LYS A 215 2.71 -26.04 -13.15
C LYS A 215 1.72 -27.14 -12.85
N THR A 216 0.89 -27.43 -13.82
CA THR A 216 0.12 -28.67 -13.88
C THR A 216 1.12 -29.82 -13.98
N ILE A 217 1.25 -30.58 -12.92
CA ILE A 217 1.93 -31.89 -12.95
C ILE A 217 0.89 -32.88 -13.50
N GLY A 218 1.14 -33.37 -14.70
CA GLY A 218 0.43 -34.48 -15.32
C GLY A 218 0.81 -35.81 -14.67
#